data_d7779a72ecd120e93636c86bac4ac791
#
_entry.id   d7779a72ecd120e93636c86bac4ac791
#
_cell.length_a   1.000
_cell.length_b   1.000
_cell.length_c   1.000
_cell.angle_alpha   90.00
_cell.angle_beta   90.00
_cell.angle_gamma   90.00
#
_symmetry.space_group_name_H-M   'P 1'
#
loop_
_entity.id
_entity.type
_entity.pdbx_description
1 polymer ?
#
loop_
_entity_poly.entity_id
_entity_poly.type
_entity_poly.pdbx_seq_one_letter_code
_entity_poly.pdbx_strand_id
1 'polypeptide(L)'
;MDLYERIIELSSMGYHCSQMVMIMTLEAIGEENPQLVKALGGLGGGIGYCGDTCGCLTGSACAIGYFLGNLAPEEKEDAQMKPAVQELYQWFHEKTEEEFGAFYCKDITHLDWGVIMEKCPGLIADTYTKVMEILTEREVLEL
;
A
#
# COMPACT_ATOMS: atom_id res chain seq x y z
N MET A 1 -8.88 -18.44 -0.18
CA MET A 1 -8.20 -17.72 0.92
C MET A 1 -8.72 -16.30 0.95
N ASP A 2 -9.18 -15.84 2.12
CA ASP A 2 -9.65 -14.47 2.21
C ASP A 2 -8.46 -13.49 2.32
N LEU A 3 -8.77 -12.22 2.20
CA LEU A 3 -7.75 -11.16 2.17
C LEU A 3 -6.91 -11.14 3.44
N TYR A 4 -7.55 -11.27 4.60
CA TYR A 4 -6.85 -11.24 5.88
C TYR A 4 -5.90 -12.43 6.03
N GLU A 5 -6.34 -13.62 5.64
CA GLU A 5 -5.50 -14.82 5.65
C GLU A 5 -4.27 -14.65 4.75
N ARG A 6 -4.47 -14.05 3.57
CA ARG A 6 -3.35 -13.79 2.65
C ARG A 6 -2.33 -12.83 3.26
N ILE A 7 -2.80 -11.80 3.95
CA ILE A 7 -1.92 -10.84 4.62
C ILE A 7 -1.10 -11.53 5.71
N ILE A 8 -1.73 -12.35 6.53
CA ILE A 8 -1.03 -13.09 7.58
C ILE A 8 0.00 -14.04 6.96
N GLU A 9 -0.34 -14.72 5.89
CA GLU A 9 0.59 -15.60 5.17
C GLU A 9 1.82 -14.82 4.65
N LEU A 10 1.59 -13.70 3.97
CA LEU A 10 2.67 -12.86 3.45
C LEU A 10 3.54 -12.30 4.58
N SER A 11 2.91 -11.88 5.67
CA SER A 11 3.64 -11.40 6.85
C SER A 11 4.54 -12.50 7.43
N SER A 12 4.05 -13.73 7.48
CA SER A 12 4.85 -14.88 7.97
C SER A 12 6.04 -15.20 7.07
N MET A 13 5.98 -14.80 5.81
CA MET A 13 7.09 -14.94 4.86
C MET A 13 8.13 -13.84 5.00
N GLY A 14 7.89 -12.84 5.86
CA GLY A 14 8.82 -11.75 6.10
C GLY A 14 8.59 -10.50 5.27
N TYR A 15 7.51 -10.42 4.51
CA TYR A 15 7.22 -9.21 3.74
C TYR A 15 6.72 -8.08 4.63
N HIS A 16 7.06 -6.85 4.25
CA HIS A 16 6.60 -5.62 4.90
C HIS A 16 5.29 -5.13 4.29
N CYS A 17 4.61 -4.22 5.01
CA CYS A 17 3.32 -3.69 4.56
C CYS A 17 3.39 -3.07 3.15
N SER A 18 4.45 -2.35 2.83
CA SER A 18 4.67 -1.76 1.51
C SER A 18 4.75 -2.81 0.40
N GLN A 19 5.35 -3.95 0.71
CA GLN A 19 5.48 -5.06 -0.23
C GLN A 19 4.16 -5.82 -0.38
N MET A 20 3.47 -6.03 0.73
CA MET A 20 2.22 -6.81 0.73
C MET A 20 1.14 -6.18 -0.14
N VAL A 21 0.97 -4.87 -0.05
CA VAL A 21 -0.02 -4.16 -0.88
C VAL A 21 0.30 -4.36 -2.37
N MET A 22 1.57 -4.25 -2.75
CA MET A 22 1.97 -4.44 -4.15
C MET A 22 1.78 -5.88 -4.60
N ILE A 23 2.18 -6.84 -3.78
CA ILE A 23 2.02 -8.27 -4.10
C ILE A 23 0.55 -8.58 -4.37
N MET A 24 -0.35 -8.16 -3.49
CA MET A 24 -1.77 -8.43 -3.65
C MET A 24 -2.35 -7.71 -4.86
N THR A 25 -1.88 -6.51 -5.15
CA THR A 25 -2.29 -5.77 -6.35
C THR A 25 -1.89 -6.53 -7.61
N LEU A 26 -0.66 -7.02 -7.67
CA LEU A 26 -0.18 -7.81 -8.81
C LEU A 26 -0.94 -9.12 -8.94
N GLU A 27 -1.21 -9.80 -7.82
CA GLU A 27 -1.99 -11.04 -7.83
C GLU A 27 -3.39 -10.82 -8.40
N ALA A 28 -4.01 -9.68 -8.09
CA ALA A 28 -5.35 -9.35 -8.57
C ALA A 28 -5.42 -9.26 -10.11
N ILE A 29 -4.32 -8.94 -10.76
CA ILE A 29 -4.25 -8.84 -12.22
C ILE A 29 -3.46 -9.99 -12.86
N GLY A 30 -3.10 -11.00 -12.08
CA GLY A 30 -2.39 -12.17 -12.58
C GLY A 30 -0.96 -11.90 -13.02
N GLU A 31 -0.30 -10.92 -12.44
CA GLU A 31 1.09 -10.56 -12.76
C GLU A 31 2.04 -10.79 -11.60
N GLU A 32 3.33 -10.86 -11.93
CA GLU A 32 4.42 -10.94 -10.95
C GLU A 32 5.47 -9.91 -11.33
N ASN A 33 6.07 -9.28 -10.33
CA ASN A 33 7.19 -8.36 -10.54
C ASN A 33 8.12 -8.39 -9.33
N PRO A 34 8.97 -9.43 -9.22
CA PRO A 34 9.84 -9.61 -8.06
C PRO A 34 10.78 -8.43 -7.79
N GLN A 35 11.28 -7.78 -8.82
CA GLN A 35 12.21 -6.65 -8.66
C GLN A 35 11.51 -5.44 -8.03
N LEU A 36 10.27 -5.19 -8.44
CA LEU A 36 9.47 -4.11 -7.87
C LEU A 36 9.15 -4.39 -6.41
N VAL A 37 8.72 -5.61 -6.10
CA VAL A 37 8.41 -6.02 -4.73
C VAL A 37 9.66 -5.90 -3.85
N LYS A 38 10.80 -6.34 -4.34
CA LYS A 38 12.08 -6.23 -3.63
C LYS A 38 12.39 -4.75 -3.30
N ALA A 39 12.27 -3.88 -4.28
CA ALA A 39 12.58 -2.46 -4.12
C ALA A 39 11.70 -1.79 -3.06
N LEU A 40 10.43 -2.19 -2.99
CA LEU A 40 9.48 -1.66 -2.01
C LEU A 40 9.81 -2.03 -0.57
N GLY A 41 10.67 -3.03 -0.36
CA GLY A 41 11.11 -3.43 0.98
C GLY A 41 11.75 -2.29 1.77
N GLY A 42 12.40 -1.35 1.08
CA GLY A 42 12.99 -0.18 1.72
C GLY A 42 12.01 0.77 2.37
N LEU A 43 10.72 0.67 2.02
CA LEU A 43 9.66 1.52 2.56
C LEU A 43 9.00 0.94 3.82
N GLY A 44 9.35 -0.28 4.21
CA GLY A 44 8.75 -0.94 5.38
C GLY A 44 9.08 -0.21 6.69
N GLY A 45 8.14 -0.28 7.65
CA GLY A 45 8.34 0.33 8.96
C GLY A 45 8.44 1.84 8.93
N GLY A 46 7.83 2.47 7.94
CA GLY A 46 7.91 3.92 7.78
C GLY A 46 9.27 4.36 7.26
N ILE A 47 9.72 3.76 6.16
CA ILE A 47 11.00 3.98 5.50
C ILE A 47 12.15 3.46 6.38
N GLY A 48 12.55 2.22 6.10
CA GLY A 48 13.69 1.59 6.79
C GLY A 48 13.53 1.53 8.30
N TYR A 49 12.31 1.36 8.79
CA TYR A 49 11.97 1.34 10.21
C TYR A 49 12.30 2.64 10.95
N CYS A 50 12.32 3.76 10.22
CA CYS A 50 12.46 5.08 10.84
C CYS A 50 11.15 5.62 11.44
N GLY A 51 10.04 4.92 11.21
CA GLY A 51 8.76 5.30 11.81
C GLY A 51 8.08 6.49 11.15
N ASP A 52 8.47 6.84 9.94
CA ASP A 52 7.90 7.96 9.20
C ASP A 52 6.60 7.55 8.51
N THR A 53 6.42 7.84 7.25
CA THR A 53 5.19 7.55 6.52
C THR A 53 4.95 6.04 6.42
N CYS A 54 3.74 5.62 6.76
CA CYS A 54 3.35 4.21 6.75
C CYS A 54 3.56 3.55 5.38
N GLY A 55 4.16 2.35 5.39
CA GLY A 55 4.39 1.57 4.17
C GLY A 55 3.11 1.17 3.43
N CYS A 56 1.97 1.11 4.12
CA CYS A 56 0.68 0.91 3.45
C CYS A 56 0.40 2.05 2.49
N LEU A 57 0.67 3.28 2.88
CA LEU A 57 0.45 4.44 2.04
C LEU A 57 1.46 4.53 0.90
N THR A 58 2.75 4.44 1.22
CA THR A 58 3.80 4.55 0.18
C THR A 58 3.74 3.40 -0.82
N GLY A 59 3.52 2.18 -0.33
CA GLY A 59 3.36 1.02 -1.21
C GLY A 59 2.12 1.12 -2.09
N SER A 60 1.04 1.65 -1.55
CA SER A 60 -0.21 1.84 -2.31
C SER A 60 -0.07 2.94 -3.35
N ALA A 61 0.65 4.02 -3.02
CA ALA A 61 0.94 5.06 -4.01
C ALA A 61 1.75 4.46 -5.17
N CYS A 62 2.72 3.59 -4.86
CA CYS A 62 3.46 2.87 -5.90
C CYS A 62 2.55 1.95 -6.72
N ALA A 63 1.57 1.30 -6.09
CA ALA A 63 0.63 0.43 -6.80
C ALA A 63 -0.19 1.24 -7.81
N ILE A 64 -0.66 2.41 -7.44
CA ILE A 64 -1.36 3.30 -8.36
C ILE A 64 -0.41 3.76 -9.48
N GLY A 65 0.81 4.13 -9.13
CA GLY A 65 1.83 4.54 -10.09
C GLY A 65 2.20 3.45 -11.09
N TYR A 66 2.10 2.19 -10.67
CA TYR A 66 2.35 1.05 -11.54
C TYR A 66 1.44 1.06 -12.77
N PHE A 67 0.20 1.49 -12.61
CA PHE A 67 -0.78 1.56 -13.70
C PHE A 67 -0.78 2.92 -14.41
N LEU A 68 -0.54 4.01 -13.70
CA LEU A 68 -0.80 5.36 -14.21
C LEU A 68 0.46 6.21 -14.42
N GLY A 69 1.62 5.72 -13.98
CA GLY A 69 2.88 6.41 -14.18
C GLY A 69 3.37 6.29 -15.63
N ASN A 70 4.30 7.15 -16.03
CA ASN A 70 4.92 7.05 -17.35
C ASN A 70 6.06 6.04 -17.32
N LEU A 71 6.11 5.19 -18.36
CA LEU A 71 7.13 4.16 -18.47
C LEU A 71 8.43 4.70 -19.06
N ALA A 72 8.32 5.69 -19.94
CA ALA A 72 9.46 6.25 -20.65
C ALA A 72 9.35 7.78 -20.68
N PRO A 73 10.49 8.50 -20.85
CA PRO A 73 10.47 9.97 -20.84
C PRO A 73 9.54 10.60 -21.89
N GLU A 74 9.34 9.94 -23.04
CA GLU A 74 8.46 10.39 -24.11
C GLU A 74 6.99 10.18 -23.80
N GLU A 75 6.67 9.29 -22.85
CA GLU A 75 5.29 9.11 -22.40
C GLU A 75 4.98 10.11 -21.32
N LYS A 76 3.77 10.64 -21.35
CA LYS A 76 3.27 11.44 -20.24
C LYS A 76 2.62 10.52 -19.23
N GLU A 77 2.77 10.84 -17.96
CA GLU A 77 2.00 10.12 -16.96
C GLU A 77 0.50 10.36 -17.20
N ASP A 78 -0.31 9.38 -16.84
CA ASP A 78 -1.76 9.49 -16.98
C ASP A 78 -2.28 10.68 -16.17
N ALA A 79 -3.21 11.45 -16.74
CA ALA A 79 -3.79 12.61 -16.07
C ALA A 79 -4.47 12.27 -14.75
N GLN A 80 -4.88 11.01 -14.57
CA GLN A 80 -5.50 10.52 -13.34
C GLN A 80 -4.51 10.16 -12.24
N MET A 81 -3.21 10.08 -12.55
CA MET A 81 -2.23 9.60 -11.57
C MET A 81 -2.23 10.45 -10.30
N LYS A 82 -2.00 11.75 -10.43
CA LYS A 82 -1.95 12.62 -9.25
C LYS A 82 -3.27 12.68 -8.51
N PRO A 83 -4.42 12.88 -9.17
CA PRO A 83 -5.70 12.86 -8.46
C PRO A 83 -5.97 11.54 -7.74
N ALA A 84 -5.60 10.39 -8.34
CA ALA A 84 -5.81 9.08 -7.72
C ALA A 84 -4.96 8.91 -6.46
N VAL A 85 -3.69 9.30 -6.52
CA VAL A 85 -2.79 9.24 -5.37
C VAL A 85 -3.23 10.22 -4.28
N GLN A 86 -3.70 11.41 -4.66
CA GLN A 86 -4.22 12.40 -3.72
C GLN A 86 -5.48 11.89 -3.00
N GLU A 87 -6.36 11.20 -3.72
CA GLU A 87 -7.54 10.58 -3.13
C GLU A 87 -7.13 9.53 -2.10
N LEU A 88 -6.17 8.68 -2.44
CA LEU A 88 -5.62 7.68 -1.53
C LEU A 88 -5.02 8.34 -0.29
N TYR A 89 -4.21 9.37 -0.48
CA TYR A 89 -3.53 10.07 0.61
C TYR A 89 -4.54 10.67 1.60
N GLN A 90 -5.55 11.37 1.10
CA GLN A 90 -6.56 11.99 1.95
C GLN A 90 -7.35 10.95 2.72
N TRP A 91 -7.78 9.89 2.03
CA TRP A 91 -8.50 8.80 2.67
C TRP A 91 -7.66 8.15 3.77
N PHE A 92 -6.38 7.88 3.49
CA PHE A 92 -5.49 7.24 4.45
C PHE A 92 -5.26 8.12 5.68
N HIS A 93 -5.04 9.39 5.45
CA HIS A 93 -4.81 10.35 6.54
C HIS A 93 -6.03 10.43 7.46
N GLU A 94 -7.22 10.56 6.90
CA GLU A 94 -8.45 10.63 7.67
C GLU A 94 -8.70 9.32 8.43
N LYS A 95 -8.50 8.18 7.76
CA LYS A 95 -8.71 6.88 8.36
C LYS A 95 -7.78 6.63 9.55
N THR A 96 -6.51 6.91 9.38
CA THR A 96 -5.53 6.67 10.46
C THR A 96 -5.73 7.62 11.63
N GLU A 97 -6.06 8.87 11.38
CA GLU A 97 -6.36 9.82 12.45
C GLU A 97 -7.62 9.40 13.21
N GLU A 98 -8.67 8.97 12.51
CA GLU A 98 -9.92 8.55 13.13
C GLU A 98 -9.73 7.25 13.94
N GLU A 99 -9.04 6.27 13.36
CA GLU A 99 -8.92 4.93 13.95
C GLU A 99 -7.83 4.84 15.01
N PHE A 100 -6.71 5.52 14.81
CA PHE A 100 -5.52 5.42 15.69
C PHE A 100 -5.14 6.73 16.36
N GLY A 101 -5.73 7.85 15.95
CA GLY A 101 -5.31 9.17 16.42
C GLY A 101 -3.91 9.55 15.97
N ALA A 102 -3.42 8.95 14.89
CA ALA A 102 -2.04 9.13 14.43
C ALA A 102 -1.90 8.78 12.97
N PHE A 103 -0.93 9.39 12.30
CA PHE A 103 -0.66 9.17 10.87
C PHE A 103 0.68 8.46 10.64
N TYR A 104 1.73 8.83 11.39
CA TYR A 104 3.06 8.27 11.19
C TYR A 104 3.20 6.87 11.78
N CYS A 105 4.01 6.03 11.13
CA CYS A 105 4.22 4.65 11.54
C CYS A 105 4.61 4.53 13.02
N LYS A 106 5.54 5.36 13.49
CA LYS A 106 6.00 5.34 14.88
C LYS A 106 4.90 5.67 15.88
N ASP A 107 3.96 6.51 15.49
CA ASP A 107 2.86 6.93 16.35
C ASP A 107 1.71 5.94 16.34
N ILE A 108 1.53 5.21 15.24
CA ILE A 108 0.53 4.15 15.13
C ILE A 108 1.01 2.88 15.84
N THR A 109 2.25 2.47 15.62
CA THR A 109 2.76 1.15 16.02
C THR A 109 3.73 1.18 17.17
N HIS A 110 4.30 2.34 17.48
CA HIS A 110 5.42 2.50 18.44
C HIS A 110 6.62 1.62 18.06
N LEU A 111 6.67 1.13 16.81
CA LEU A 111 7.65 0.19 16.29
C LEU A 111 7.73 -1.09 17.14
N ASP A 112 6.64 -1.42 17.82
CA ASP A 112 6.49 -2.60 18.65
C ASP A 112 5.82 -3.72 17.85
N TRP A 113 6.46 -4.89 17.81
CA TRP A 113 5.99 -6.00 16.99
C TRP A 113 4.57 -6.45 17.35
N GLY A 114 4.26 -6.49 18.65
CA GLY A 114 2.92 -6.88 19.10
C GLY A 114 1.85 -5.91 18.62
N VAL A 115 2.14 -4.61 18.67
CA VAL A 115 1.21 -3.57 18.20
C VAL A 115 1.08 -3.63 16.69
N ILE A 116 2.19 -3.87 15.98
CA ILE A 116 2.20 -4.03 14.52
C ILE A 116 1.26 -5.18 14.12
N MET A 117 1.39 -6.34 14.77
CA MET A 117 0.57 -7.51 14.45
C MET A 117 -0.91 -7.31 14.81
N GLU A 118 -1.20 -6.43 15.76
CA GLU A 118 -2.58 -6.10 16.12
C GLU A 118 -3.23 -5.14 15.13
N LYS A 119 -2.50 -4.09 14.72
CA LYS A 119 -3.07 -2.97 13.95
C LYS A 119 -2.84 -3.06 12.45
N CYS A 120 -1.66 -3.50 12.03
CA CYS A 120 -1.27 -3.42 10.63
C CYS A 120 -2.02 -4.34 9.69
N PRO A 121 -2.34 -5.60 10.02
CA PRO A 121 -3.06 -6.46 9.07
C PRO A 121 -4.39 -5.86 8.61
N GLY A 122 -5.18 -5.30 9.52
CA GLY A 122 -6.43 -4.63 9.16
C GLY A 122 -6.21 -3.39 8.30
N LEU A 123 -5.18 -2.62 8.64
CA LEU A 123 -4.84 -1.42 7.87
C LEU A 123 -4.38 -1.78 6.46
N ILE A 124 -3.58 -2.84 6.32
CA ILE A 124 -3.15 -3.34 5.01
C ILE A 124 -4.37 -3.77 4.18
N ALA A 125 -5.28 -4.52 4.78
CA ALA A 125 -6.50 -4.98 4.10
C ALA A 125 -7.35 -3.81 3.61
N ASP A 126 -7.58 -2.83 4.47
CA ASP A 126 -8.40 -1.67 4.15
C ASP A 126 -7.74 -0.80 3.08
N THR A 127 -6.43 -0.65 3.15
CA THR A 127 -5.68 0.16 2.18
C THR A 127 -5.64 -0.51 0.80
N TYR A 128 -5.40 -1.82 0.77
CA TYR A 128 -5.49 -2.59 -0.48
C TYR A 128 -6.88 -2.46 -1.11
N THR A 129 -7.93 -2.61 -0.31
CA THR A 129 -9.31 -2.49 -0.78
C THR A 129 -9.56 -1.09 -1.36
N LYS A 130 -9.03 -0.06 -0.72
CA LYS A 130 -9.16 1.31 -1.23
C LYS A 130 -8.43 1.51 -2.56
N VAL A 131 -7.24 0.92 -2.72
CA VAL A 131 -6.52 0.97 -4.00
C VAL A 131 -7.36 0.34 -5.11
N MET A 132 -7.92 -0.85 -4.86
CA MET A 132 -8.77 -1.53 -5.83
C MET A 132 -10.01 -0.71 -6.18
N GLU A 133 -10.63 -0.10 -5.17
CA GLU A 133 -11.77 0.78 -5.35
C GLU A 133 -11.42 1.99 -6.24
N ILE A 134 -10.33 2.68 -5.96
CA ILE A 134 -9.89 3.84 -6.74
C ILE A 134 -9.63 3.43 -8.20
N LEU A 135 -8.91 2.34 -8.42
CA LEU A 135 -8.57 1.89 -9.76
C LEU A 135 -9.79 1.41 -10.54
N THR A 136 -10.75 0.79 -9.87
CA THR A 136 -11.98 0.32 -10.50
C THR A 136 -12.91 1.48 -10.83
N GLU A 137 -13.11 2.42 -9.91
CA GLU A 137 -13.96 3.59 -10.12
C GLU A 137 -13.43 4.50 -11.23
N ARG A 138 -12.11 4.55 -11.40
CA ARG A 138 -11.47 5.34 -12.46
C ARG A 138 -11.32 4.57 -13.77
N GLU A 139 -11.90 3.38 -13.84
CA GLU A 139 -11.89 2.53 -15.03
C GLU A 139 -10.49 2.10 -15.48
N VAL A 140 -9.54 2.04 -14.54
CA VAL A 140 -8.18 1.54 -14.79
C VAL A 140 -8.18 0.01 -14.75
N LEU A 141 -8.96 -0.57 -13.85
CA LEU A 141 -9.12 -2.02 -13.71
C LEU A 141 -10.58 -2.40 -13.84
N GLU A 142 -10.81 -3.57 -14.43
CA GLU A 142 -12.12 -4.22 -14.50
C GLU A 142 -12.06 -5.48 -13.65
N LEU A 143 -12.61 -5.42 -12.45
CA LEU A 143 -12.60 -6.56 -11.52
C LEU A 143 -14.02 -6.96 -11.12
#